data_e22b17ec465f4d99d4210344464a3849
#
_entry.id   e22b17ec465f4d99d4210344464a3849
#
_cell.length_a   1.000
_cell.length_b   1.000
_cell.length_c   1.000
_cell.angle_alpha   90.00
_cell.angle_beta   90.00
_cell.angle_gamma   90.00
#
_symmetry.space_group_name_H-M   'P 1'
#
loop_
_entity.id
_entity.type
_entity.pdbx_description
1 polymer ?
#
loop_
_entity_poly.entity_id
_entity_poly.type
_entity_poly.pdbx_seq_one_letter_code
_entity_poly.pdbx_strand_id
1 'polypeptide(L)'
;WTLMSQLSVNGNAWEGETTAFWDDVVDTAETNSDNSYFIIWRDQNGGTLNWPLDIVINLNKNVRVHRFKVWQRAFWYNGPTGVPYYYQEENMRSFDLYASNNTIDWTLLGQFDIGDPSDENGNIPQDFIDAAANGHDFDLEGVSEKFRYLKFSITSNYGSDTYVHGSEITLWG
;
A
#
# COMPACT_ATOMS: atom_id res chain seq x y z
N TRP A 1 -16.55 3.32 -0.53
CA TRP A 1 -16.30 1.99 0.08
C TRP A 1 -16.36 2.02 1.62
N THR A 2 -17.21 2.81 2.20
CA THR A 2 -17.36 3.08 3.64
C THR A 2 -17.66 1.85 4.54
N LEU A 3 -17.48 0.65 4.07
CA LEU A 3 -17.78 -0.59 4.80
C LEU A 3 -16.63 -1.61 4.79
N MET A 4 -15.44 -1.25 4.34
CA MET A 4 -14.29 -2.16 4.43
C MET A 4 -13.85 -2.30 5.88
N SER A 5 -13.38 -3.48 6.24
CA SER A 5 -12.82 -3.76 7.55
C SER A 5 -11.59 -4.65 7.43
N GLN A 6 -10.57 -4.35 8.18
CA GLN A 6 -9.41 -5.22 8.29
C GLN A 6 -9.77 -6.50 9.00
N LEU A 7 -9.32 -7.65 8.45
CA LEU A 7 -9.44 -8.95 9.12
C LEU A 7 -8.11 -9.36 9.79
N SER A 8 -6.99 -9.11 9.13
CA SER A 8 -5.68 -9.47 9.68
C SER A 8 -4.56 -8.65 9.04
N VAL A 9 -3.50 -8.46 9.79
CA VAL A 9 -2.20 -7.98 9.32
C VAL A 9 -1.15 -8.89 9.92
N ASN A 10 -0.21 -9.37 9.10
CA ASN A 10 0.97 -10.05 9.61
C ASN A 10 2.10 -9.02 9.74
N GLY A 11 2.38 -8.62 10.92
CA GLY A 11 3.33 -7.57 11.27
C GLY A 11 2.79 -6.73 12.42
N ASN A 12 3.63 -5.90 12.98
CA ASN A 12 3.20 -4.99 14.03
C ASN A 12 2.87 -3.64 13.41
N ALA A 13 1.62 -3.20 13.45
CA ALA A 13 1.28 -1.82 13.19
C ALA A 13 1.99 -0.96 14.26
N TRP A 14 2.85 -0.05 13.80
CA TRP A 14 3.56 0.85 14.71
C TRP A 14 2.81 2.16 14.87
N GLU A 15 2.45 2.77 13.78
CA GLU A 15 1.87 4.10 13.73
C GLU A 15 0.91 4.18 12.56
N GLY A 16 -0.14 4.94 12.72
CA GLY A 16 -1.25 4.88 11.80
C GLY A 16 -2.01 3.57 11.95
N GLU A 17 -3.31 3.61 11.86
CA GLU A 17 -4.09 2.39 11.76
C GLU A 17 -3.97 1.89 10.31
N THR A 18 -3.88 0.58 10.12
CA THR A 18 -3.92 0.01 8.76
C THR A 18 -5.22 0.33 8.03
N THR A 19 -6.23 0.81 8.73
CA THR A 19 -7.46 1.40 8.17
C THR A 19 -7.20 2.67 7.36
N ALA A 20 -6.09 3.38 7.61
CA ALA A 20 -5.64 4.49 6.78
C ALA A 20 -5.40 4.08 5.32
N PHE A 21 -5.22 2.78 5.05
CA PHE A 21 -5.02 2.28 3.69
C PHE A 21 -6.29 2.29 2.81
N TRP A 22 -7.48 2.62 3.37
CA TRP A 22 -8.76 2.68 2.62
C TRP A 22 -9.77 3.64 3.25
N ASP A 23 -9.33 4.75 3.80
CA ASP A 23 -10.19 5.73 4.47
C ASP A 23 -10.53 6.97 3.60
N ASP A 24 -10.12 6.96 2.34
CA ASP A 24 -10.23 8.06 1.38
C ASP A 24 -9.35 9.28 1.74
N VAL A 25 -8.32 9.10 2.57
CA VAL A 25 -7.38 10.17 2.94
C VAL A 25 -5.99 9.87 2.38
N VAL A 26 -5.60 10.61 1.36
CA VAL A 26 -4.25 10.53 0.80
C VAL A 26 -3.28 11.37 1.64
N ASP A 27 -2.14 10.80 1.99
CA ASP A 27 -1.08 11.50 2.71
C ASP A 27 -0.45 12.58 1.81
N THR A 28 -0.50 13.81 2.27
CA THR A 28 0.11 14.98 1.64
C THR A 28 0.70 15.88 2.72
N ALA A 29 1.48 16.89 2.34
CA ALA A 29 1.97 17.88 3.28
C ALA A 29 0.85 18.62 4.06
N GLU A 30 -0.36 18.67 3.49
CA GLU A 30 -1.54 19.35 4.08
C GLU A 30 -2.39 18.41 4.94
N THR A 31 -2.45 17.12 4.57
CA THR A 31 -3.25 16.10 5.25
C THR A 31 -2.42 15.19 6.14
N ASN A 32 -1.13 15.46 6.31
CA ASN A 32 -0.23 14.67 7.14
C ASN A 32 -0.73 14.61 8.59
N SER A 33 -1.34 13.50 8.92
CA SER A 33 -1.82 13.15 10.26
C SER A 33 -1.65 11.66 10.45
N ASP A 34 -1.69 11.18 11.69
CA ASP A 34 -1.56 9.75 12.03
C ASP A 34 -2.61 8.85 11.36
N ASN A 35 -3.59 9.43 10.67
CA ASN A 35 -4.66 8.72 9.98
C ASN A 35 -4.51 8.73 8.45
N SER A 36 -3.51 9.43 7.87
CA SER A 36 -3.33 9.51 6.42
C SER A 36 -2.35 8.48 5.85
N TYR A 37 -1.74 7.68 6.70
CA TYR A 37 -0.78 6.64 6.32
C TYR A 37 -0.76 5.50 7.32
N PHE A 38 -0.19 4.37 6.93
CA PHE A 38 0.14 3.27 7.82
C PHE A 38 1.65 2.99 7.82
N ILE A 39 2.13 2.48 8.94
CA ILE A 39 3.47 1.91 9.08
C ILE A 39 3.34 0.51 9.63
N ILE A 40 3.89 -0.47 8.92
CA ILE A 40 4.08 -1.83 9.44
C ILE A 40 5.56 -1.97 9.82
N TRP A 41 5.81 -2.41 11.04
CA TRP A 41 7.13 -2.57 11.59
C TRP A 41 7.54 -4.04 11.66
N ARG A 42 8.84 -4.27 11.62
CA ARG A 42 9.44 -5.57 11.95
C ARG A 42 9.02 -6.04 13.35
N ASP A 43 9.23 -7.32 13.65
CA ASP A 43 9.01 -7.89 14.97
C ASP A 43 9.75 -7.08 16.06
N GLN A 44 9.10 -6.82 17.20
CA GLN A 44 9.63 -6.13 18.38
C GLN A 44 10.94 -6.73 18.93
N ASN A 45 11.27 -7.95 18.54
CA ASN A 45 12.49 -8.65 18.96
C ASN A 45 13.73 -8.36 18.08
N GLY A 46 13.64 -7.38 17.17
CA GLY A 46 14.81 -6.90 16.41
C GLY A 46 15.12 -7.67 15.14
N GLY A 47 14.20 -8.45 14.61
CA GLY A 47 14.32 -9.08 13.28
C GLY A 47 14.20 -8.10 12.12
N THR A 48 14.41 -8.57 10.91
CA THR A 48 14.07 -7.89 9.66
C THR A 48 12.58 -8.06 9.36
N LEU A 49 12.04 -7.28 8.41
CA LEU A 49 10.69 -7.48 7.88
C LEU A 49 10.56 -8.92 7.33
N ASN A 50 9.48 -9.58 7.70
CA ASN A 50 9.16 -10.92 7.17
C ASN A 50 8.21 -10.77 5.97
N TRP A 51 8.77 -10.79 4.79
CA TRP A 51 8.00 -10.72 3.56
C TRP A 51 7.27 -12.04 3.23
N PRO A 52 6.07 -12.00 2.63
CA PRO A 52 5.27 -10.81 2.35
C PRO A 52 4.54 -10.28 3.60
N LEU A 53 4.18 -8.99 3.57
CA LEU A 53 3.32 -8.36 4.57
C LEU A 53 1.89 -8.32 4.07
N ASP A 54 1.03 -9.13 4.63
CA ASP A 54 -0.34 -9.31 4.18
C ASP A 54 -1.30 -8.39 4.94
N ILE A 55 -2.09 -7.61 4.21
CA ILE A 55 -3.24 -6.87 4.73
C ILE A 55 -4.50 -7.50 4.14
N VAL A 56 -5.34 -8.09 4.97
CA VAL A 56 -6.58 -8.73 4.54
C VAL A 56 -7.77 -7.82 4.82
N ILE A 57 -8.52 -7.50 3.77
CA ILE A 57 -9.62 -6.56 3.76
C ILE A 57 -10.93 -7.30 3.47
N ASN A 58 -11.96 -7.08 4.28
CA ASN A 58 -13.33 -7.51 4.00
C ASN A 58 -14.07 -6.37 3.30
N LEU A 59 -14.48 -6.58 2.06
CA LEU A 59 -15.26 -5.62 1.28
C LEU A 59 -16.73 -5.54 1.74
N ASN A 60 -17.14 -6.40 2.69
CA ASN A 60 -18.50 -6.54 3.25
C ASN A 60 -19.61 -6.88 2.22
N LYS A 61 -19.25 -6.99 0.96
CA LYS A 61 -20.12 -7.44 -0.15
C LYS A 61 -19.27 -8.09 -1.24
N ASN A 62 -19.90 -8.87 -2.10
CA ASN A 62 -19.21 -9.43 -3.26
C ASN A 62 -19.10 -8.38 -4.37
N VAL A 63 -17.88 -8.01 -4.69
CA VAL A 63 -17.54 -6.98 -5.69
C VAL A 63 -16.63 -7.57 -6.75
N ARG A 64 -16.81 -7.13 -7.98
CA ARG A 64 -15.81 -7.32 -9.03
C ARG A 64 -14.91 -6.08 -9.05
N VAL A 65 -13.66 -6.23 -8.68
CA VAL A 65 -12.67 -5.16 -8.81
C VAL A 65 -12.01 -5.29 -10.18
N HIS A 66 -12.00 -4.22 -10.97
CA HIS A 66 -11.39 -4.20 -12.30
C HIS A 66 -10.24 -3.18 -12.42
N ARG A 67 -10.11 -2.28 -11.48
CA ARG A 67 -9.05 -1.26 -11.41
C ARG A 67 -8.83 -0.85 -9.97
N PHE A 68 -7.60 -0.47 -9.65
CA PHE A 68 -7.29 0.13 -8.36
C PHE A 68 -6.13 1.12 -8.48
N LYS A 69 -6.05 2.03 -7.51
CA LYS A 69 -4.90 2.92 -7.32
C LYS A 69 -4.31 2.69 -5.94
N VAL A 70 -3.02 2.89 -5.83
CA VAL A 70 -2.32 2.94 -4.54
C VAL A 70 -1.50 4.22 -4.43
N TRP A 71 -1.42 4.76 -3.24
CA TRP A 71 -0.57 5.89 -2.92
C TRP A 71 0.50 5.47 -1.92
N GLN A 72 1.70 5.91 -2.20
CA GLN A 72 2.80 5.87 -1.25
C GLN A 72 2.63 6.99 -0.22
N ARG A 73 3.31 6.87 0.91
CA ARG A 73 3.41 7.96 1.88
C ARG A 73 4.19 9.13 1.26
N ALA A 74 3.58 10.33 1.28
CA ALA A 74 4.15 11.53 0.66
C ALA A 74 5.01 12.34 1.61
N PHE A 75 4.78 12.23 2.92
CA PHE A 75 5.43 13.06 3.92
C PHE A 75 5.98 12.21 5.06
N TRP A 76 7.15 12.58 5.55
CA TRP A 76 7.74 12.02 6.76
C TRP A 76 8.25 13.13 7.67
N TYR A 77 7.83 13.10 8.94
CA TYR A 77 8.11 14.15 9.92
C TYR A 77 9.63 14.42 10.12
N ASN A 78 10.47 13.39 10.03
CA ASN A 78 11.93 13.48 10.16
C ASN A 78 12.65 13.55 8.80
N GLY A 79 11.91 13.58 7.70
CA GLY A 79 12.49 13.73 6.37
C GLY A 79 12.90 15.15 6.04
N PRO A 80 13.59 15.36 4.91
CA PRO A 80 13.92 16.70 4.43
C PRO A 80 12.64 17.52 4.23
N THR A 81 12.56 18.69 4.86
CA THR A 81 11.39 19.56 4.73
C THR A 81 11.18 20.00 3.29
N GLY A 82 9.95 19.80 2.79
CA GLY A 82 9.55 20.23 1.45
C GLY A 82 9.91 19.27 0.31
N VAL A 83 10.49 18.11 0.61
CA VAL A 83 10.74 17.07 -0.38
C VAL A 83 9.73 15.94 -0.19
N PRO A 84 8.92 15.59 -1.20
CA PRO A 84 8.04 14.43 -1.11
C PRO A 84 8.80 13.14 -0.84
N TYR A 85 8.24 12.28 0.00
CA TYR A 85 8.86 11.03 0.46
C TYR A 85 8.60 9.84 -0.48
N TYR A 86 8.04 10.07 -1.65
CA TYR A 86 7.77 9.04 -2.65
C TYR A 86 9.06 8.31 -3.06
N TYR A 87 8.96 7.01 -3.27
CA TYR A 87 10.06 6.12 -3.69
C TYR A 87 11.24 6.04 -2.70
N GLN A 88 11.02 6.43 -1.44
CA GLN A 88 12.06 6.34 -0.41
C GLN A 88 12.01 4.98 0.31
N GLU A 89 13.08 4.67 1.04
CA GLU A 89 13.42 3.35 1.59
C GLU A 89 12.25 2.55 2.16
N GLU A 90 11.37 3.16 2.94
CA GLU A 90 10.28 2.47 3.63
C GLU A 90 8.99 2.37 2.81
N ASN A 91 8.83 3.16 1.74
CA ASN A 91 7.61 3.09 0.95
C ASN A 91 7.46 1.73 0.27
N MET A 92 6.22 1.23 0.21
CA MET A 92 5.92 -0.01 -0.52
C MET A 92 6.26 0.14 -2.00
N ARG A 93 6.84 -0.92 -2.59
CA ARG A 93 7.25 -0.97 -3.98
C ARG A 93 6.50 -2.04 -4.76
N SER A 94 6.69 -3.30 -4.38
CA SER A 94 6.06 -4.42 -5.07
C SER A 94 5.02 -5.10 -4.19
N PHE A 95 3.97 -5.59 -4.79
CA PHE A 95 2.89 -6.28 -4.08
C PHE A 95 2.11 -7.22 -5.00
N ASP A 96 1.52 -8.24 -4.39
CA ASP A 96 0.58 -9.15 -5.02
C ASP A 96 -0.83 -8.84 -4.51
N LEU A 97 -1.82 -8.90 -5.40
CA LEU A 97 -3.22 -8.79 -5.03
C LEU A 97 -3.92 -10.13 -5.17
N TYR A 98 -4.49 -10.62 -4.08
CA TYR A 98 -5.30 -11.84 -4.04
C TYR A 98 -6.74 -11.52 -3.69
N ALA A 99 -7.65 -12.37 -4.12
CA ALA A 99 -9.05 -12.32 -3.76
C ALA A 99 -9.58 -13.66 -3.26
N SER A 100 -10.62 -13.62 -2.42
CA SER A 100 -11.25 -14.81 -1.85
C SER A 100 -12.72 -14.56 -1.53
N ASN A 101 -13.49 -15.66 -1.40
CA ASN A 101 -14.85 -15.63 -0.86
C ASN A 101 -14.98 -16.32 0.51
N ASN A 102 -13.90 -16.97 1.00
CA ASN A 102 -13.93 -17.75 2.24
C ASN A 102 -12.70 -17.53 3.15
N THR A 103 -11.73 -16.68 2.76
CA THR A 103 -10.45 -16.39 3.45
C THR A 103 -9.50 -17.60 3.58
N ILE A 104 -9.80 -18.70 2.91
CA ILE A 104 -9.00 -19.93 2.90
C ILE A 104 -8.37 -20.11 1.53
N ASP A 105 -9.21 -20.11 0.49
CA ASP A 105 -8.79 -20.28 -0.89
C ASP A 105 -8.60 -18.91 -1.53
N TRP A 106 -7.37 -18.60 -1.91
CA TRP A 106 -6.98 -17.31 -2.47
C TRP A 106 -6.64 -17.43 -3.95
N THR A 107 -7.23 -16.57 -4.76
CA THR A 107 -6.94 -16.44 -6.19
C THR A 107 -6.03 -15.22 -6.38
N LEU A 108 -4.88 -15.41 -7.01
CA LEU A 108 -4.01 -14.31 -7.43
C LEU A 108 -4.69 -13.51 -8.55
N LEU A 109 -4.91 -12.23 -8.35
CA LEU A 109 -5.45 -11.32 -9.36
C LEU A 109 -4.35 -10.67 -10.19
N GLY A 110 -3.18 -10.44 -9.60
CA GLY A 110 -2.03 -9.87 -10.28
C GLY A 110 -0.86 -9.61 -9.36
N GLN A 111 0.30 -9.38 -9.97
CA GLN A 111 1.55 -8.98 -9.33
C GLN A 111 1.95 -7.62 -9.88
N PHE A 112 2.30 -6.69 -9.01
CA PHE A 112 2.49 -5.28 -9.35
C PHE A 112 3.79 -4.75 -8.79
N ASP A 113 4.41 -3.85 -9.54
CA ASP A 113 5.63 -3.14 -9.14
C ASP A 113 5.47 -1.65 -9.52
N ILE A 114 5.62 -0.77 -8.55
CA ILE A 114 5.62 0.67 -8.78
C ILE A 114 6.87 1.09 -9.57
N GLY A 115 7.94 0.29 -9.47
CA GLY A 115 9.23 0.57 -10.08
C GLY A 115 10.10 1.49 -9.24
N ASP A 116 11.29 1.73 -9.73
CA ASP A 116 12.26 2.65 -9.13
C ASP A 116 12.73 3.64 -10.19
N PRO A 117 12.23 4.88 -10.17
CA PRO A 117 12.58 5.90 -11.16
C PRO A 117 13.87 6.66 -10.82
N SER A 118 14.56 6.31 -9.73
CA SER A 118 15.75 7.03 -9.30
C SER A 118 16.90 6.91 -10.32
N ASP A 119 17.62 8.00 -10.52
CA ASP A 119 18.86 8.02 -11.28
C ASP A 119 20.01 7.42 -10.46
N GLU A 120 21.20 7.34 -11.07
CA GLU A 120 22.43 6.83 -10.41
C GLU A 120 22.87 7.61 -9.16
N ASN A 121 22.34 8.82 -8.95
CA ASN A 121 22.58 9.68 -7.79
C ASN A 121 21.42 9.65 -6.78
N GLY A 122 20.38 8.85 -7.04
CA GLY A 122 19.20 8.75 -6.19
C GLY A 122 18.18 9.89 -6.38
N ASN A 123 18.29 10.69 -7.45
CA ASN A 123 17.29 11.72 -7.72
C ASN A 123 16.08 11.14 -8.43
N ILE A 124 14.90 11.57 -8.02
CA ILE A 124 13.62 11.20 -8.64
C ILE A 124 13.21 12.31 -9.62
N PRO A 125 12.99 12.01 -10.91
CA PRO A 125 12.47 12.99 -11.86
C PRO A 125 11.08 13.53 -11.44
N GLN A 126 10.81 14.81 -11.73
CA GLN A 126 9.62 15.50 -11.26
C GLN A 126 8.31 14.87 -11.78
N ASP A 127 8.31 14.36 -13.00
CA ASP A 127 7.15 13.69 -13.60
C ASP A 127 6.75 12.40 -12.84
N PHE A 128 7.72 11.70 -12.26
CA PHE A 128 7.45 10.54 -11.38
C PHE A 128 6.91 10.99 -10.02
N ILE A 129 7.40 12.08 -9.46
CA ILE A 129 6.85 12.68 -8.23
C ILE A 129 5.39 13.08 -8.46
N ASP A 130 5.10 13.74 -9.58
CA ASP A 130 3.74 14.15 -9.95
C ASP A 130 2.83 12.95 -10.19
N ALA A 131 3.34 11.88 -10.80
CA ALA A 131 2.61 10.62 -10.98
C ALA A 131 2.29 9.96 -9.62
N ALA A 132 3.26 9.88 -8.72
CA ALA A 132 3.06 9.33 -7.38
C ALA A 132 2.02 10.12 -6.57
N ALA A 133 2.04 11.46 -6.67
CA ALA A 133 1.05 12.32 -6.04
C ALA A 133 -0.38 12.07 -6.54
N ASN A 134 -0.54 11.65 -7.80
CA ASN A 134 -1.82 11.27 -8.39
C ASN A 134 -2.22 9.81 -8.12
N GLY A 135 -1.36 9.02 -7.48
CA GLY A 135 -1.52 7.60 -7.22
C GLY A 135 -1.18 6.71 -8.40
N HIS A 136 -0.53 5.59 -8.10
CA HIS A 136 -0.16 4.56 -9.06
C HIS A 136 -1.39 3.75 -9.46
N ASP A 137 -1.67 3.69 -10.75
CA ASP A 137 -2.90 3.17 -11.33
C ASP A 137 -2.67 1.79 -11.96
N PHE A 138 -3.52 0.82 -11.63
CA PHE A 138 -3.40 -0.55 -12.09
C PHE A 138 -4.74 -1.10 -12.55
N ASP A 139 -4.77 -1.69 -13.74
CA ASP A 139 -5.90 -2.42 -14.26
C ASP A 139 -5.82 -3.91 -13.89
N LEU A 140 -6.97 -4.52 -13.58
CA LEU A 140 -7.14 -5.95 -13.34
C LEU A 140 -7.82 -6.57 -14.54
N GLU A 141 -7.03 -6.86 -15.58
CA GLU A 141 -7.53 -7.46 -16.79
C GLU A 141 -8.04 -8.89 -16.55
N GLY A 142 -9.16 -9.23 -17.17
CA GLY A 142 -9.70 -10.60 -17.16
C GLY A 142 -10.39 -11.03 -15.86
N VAL A 143 -10.46 -10.19 -14.82
CA VAL A 143 -11.19 -10.49 -13.60
C VAL A 143 -12.69 -10.37 -13.84
N SER A 144 -13.38 -11.50 -13.97
CA SER A 144 -14.83 -11.56 -14.19
C SER A 144 -15.62 -11.90 -12.92
N GLU A 145 -14.99 -12.51 -11.96
CA GLU A 145 -15.60 -12.99 -10.73
C GLU A 145 -15.79 -11.88 -9.69
N LYS A 146 -16.71 -12.13 -8.76
CA LYS A 146 -16.93 -11.25 -7.61
C LYS A 146 -16.35 -11.88 -6.36
N PHE A 147 -15.65 -11.08 -5.57
CA PHE A 147 -15.02 -11.51 -4.33
C PHE A 147 -15.47 -10.65 -3.16
N ARG A 148 -15.45 -11.23 -1.97
CA ARG A 148 -15.75 -10.55 -0.71
C ARG A 148 -14.52 -10.06 0.01
N TYR A 149 -13.39 -10.75 -0.17
CA TYR A 149 -12.14 -10.45 0.54
C TYR A 149 -11.03 -10.16 -0.46
N LEU A 150 -10.22 -9.18 -0.14
CA LEU A 150 -8.95 -8.90 -0.80
C LEU A 150 -7.80 -9.12 0.19
N LYS A 151 -6.69 -9.63 -0.31
CA LYS A 151 -5.43 -9.66 0.39
C LYS A 151 -4.41 -8.87 -0.42
N PHE A 152 -3.97 -7.76 0.16
CA PHE A 152 -2.87 -6.97 -0.35
C PHE A 152 -1.60 -7.48 0.31
N SER A 153 -0.74 -8.07 -0.49
CA SER A 153 0.45 -8.79 -0.04
C SER A 153 1.68 -8.00 -0.51
N ILE A 154 2.22 -7.13 0.35
CA ILE A 154 3.40 -6.31 0.04
C ILE A 154 4.62 -7.21 0.06
N THR A 155 5.37 -7.24 -1.04
CA THR A 155 6.50 -8.13 -1.25
C THR A 155 7.86 -7.44 -1.20
N SER A 156 7.90 -6.11 -1.35
CA SER A 156 9.11 -5.31 -1.17
C SER A 156 8.81 -3.83 -0.90
N ASN A 157 9.81 -3.13 -0.38
CA ASN A 157 9.94 -1.68 -0.33
C ASN A 157 11.19 -1.24 -1.10
N TYR A 158 11.66 0.01 -0.94
CA TYR A 158 12.84 0.54 -1.63
C TYR A 158 14.17 0.35 -0.89
N GLY A 159 14.20 -0.39 0.22
CA GLY A 159 15.47 -0.73 0.86
C GLY A 159 15.47 -0.83 2.38
N SER A 160 14.39 -0.43 3.04
CA SER A 160 14.29 -0.59 4.50
C SER A 160 14.06 -2.04 4.88
N ASP A 161 14.82 -2.53 5.84
CA ASP A 161 14.59 -3.83 6.47
C ASP A 161 13.79 -3.72 7.78
N THR A 162 13.35 -2.51 8.14
CA THR A 162 12.70 -2.19 9.41
C THR A 162 11.22 -1.86 9.28
N TYR A 163 10.85 -1.08 8.26
CA TYR A 163 9.49 -0.56 8.09
C TYR A 163 9.00 -0.70 6.64
N VAL A 164 7.68 -0.77 6.51
CA VAL A 164 7.01 -0.49 5.24
C VAL A 164 5.90 0.53 5.47
N HIS A 165 5.83 1.51 4.59
CA HIS A 165 4.86 2.59 4.59
C HIS A 165 3.94 2.51 3.39
N GLY A 166 2.71 2.96 3.56
CA GLY A 166 1.76 3.23 2.49
C GLY A 166 0.74 4.27 2.96
N SER A 167 -0.02 4.80 2.03
CA SER A 167 -1.06 5.78 2.32
C SER A 167 -2.44 5.22 2.01
N GLU A 168 -2.87 5.18 0.76
CA GLU A 168 -4.24 4.88 0.39
C GLU A 168 -4.33 3.83 -0.72
N ILE A 169 -5.42 3.07 -0.74
CA ILE A 169 -5.87 2.25 -1.87
C ILE A 169 -7.30 2.61 -2.24
N THR A 170 -7.53 2.96 -3.49
CA THR A 170 -8.88 3.14 -4.03
C THR A 170 -9.21 2.03 -5.04
N LEU A 171 -10.38 1.43 -4.89
CA LEU A 171 -10.85 0.30 -5.70
C LEU A 171 -12.04 0.72 -6.59
N TRP A 172 -12.04 0.27 -7.84
CA TRP A 172 -13.17 0.43 -8.76
C TRP A 172 -13.69 -0.94 -9.22
N GLY A 173 -15.04 -1.07 -9.22
CA GLY A 173 -15.73 -2.28 -9.57
C GLY A 173 -17.13 -2.07 -10.15
#